data_5a068bd1f137305c6eb323f2fc66fa86
#
_entry.id   5a068bd1f137305c6eb323f2fc66fa86
#
_cell.length_a   1.000
_cell.length_b   1.000
_cell.length_c   1.000
_cell.angle_alpha   90.00
_cell.angle_beta   90.00
_cell.angle_gamma   90.00
#
_symmetry.space_group_name_H-M   'P 1'
#
loop_
_entity.id
_entity.type
_entity.pdbx_description
1 polymer ?
#
loop_
_entity_poly.entity_id
_entity_poly.type
_entity_poly.pdbx_seq_one_letter_code
_entity_poly.pdbx_strand_id
1 'polypeptide(L)'
;MRLVVASANPDKVAEIAAILGPAGVELEPRPASVPDVVEDADTLAGNARLKAVAIAEAVGAAAVADDTGLEVDALGGAPGVRSARFAGEDATYADNVARLLAELERVGAVTTEQRRARFRTVALVRWPDGAELAVEGTVEGHIALEGRGERGFGYDPVFVPDEGRGRTFAEMSAEEKHEVSHRGRALRALAAALASGPA
;
A
#
# COMPACT_ATOMS: atom_id res chain seq x y z
N MET A 1 12.74 -10.06 -15.89
CA MET A 1 13.54 -9.50 -14.78
C MET A 1 13.14 -10.23 -13.50
N ARG A 2 14.11 -10.51 -12.60
CA ARG A 2 13.85 -11.19 -11.33
C ARG A 2 13.97 -10.17 -10.18
N LEU A 3 12.99 -10.16 -9.26
CA LEU A 3 12.97 -9.30 -8.08
C LEU A 3 12.58 -10.11 -6.83
N VAL A 4 13.25 -9.84 -5.70
CA VAL A 4 12.86 -10.40 -4.40
C VAL A 4 11.84 -9.47 -3.75
N VAL A 5 10.69 -10.00 -3.32
CA VAL A 5 9.66 -9.19 -2.66
C VAL A 5 10.05 -8.94 -1.21
N ALA A 6 10.16 -7.68 -0.81
CA ALA A 6 10.60 -7.30 0.53
C ALA A 6 9.46 -7.21 1.56
N SER A 7 8.21 -7.44 1.15
CA SER A 7 7.06 -7.40 2.06
C SER A 7 6.90 -8.72 2.84
N ALA A 8 6.63 -8.61 4.14
CA ALA A 8 6.20 -9.73 4.98
C ALA A 8 4.67 -9.91 5.00
N ASN A 9 3.91 -8.94 4.48
CA ASN A 9 2.46 -8.97 4.45
C ASN A 9 1.97 -9.82 3.26
N PRO A 10 1.30 -10.97 3.49
CA PRO A 10 0.87 -11.88 2.44
C PRO A 10 -0.14 -11.25 1.47
N ASP A 11 -1.01 -10.36 1.95
CA ASP A 11 -1.99 -9.68 1.12
C ASP A 11 -1.31 -8.74 0.11
N LYS A 12 -0.29 -7.99 0.56
CA LYS A 12 0.53 -7.16 -0.32
C LYS A 12 1.30 -7.99 -1.34
N VAL A 13 1.91 -9.10 -0.90
CA VAL A 13 2.66 -10.00 -1.78
C VAL A 13 1.77 -10.56 -2.89
N ALA A 14 0.53 -10.94 -2.56
CA ALA A 14 -0.44 -11.43 -3.54
C ALA A 14 -0.81 -10.36 -4.59
N GLU A 15 -1.07 -9.11 -4.16
CA GLU A 15 -1.37 -8.00 -5.08
C GLU A 15 -0.15 -7.66 -5.97
N ILE A 16 1.07 -7.64 -5.40
CA ILE A 16 2.31 -7.42 -6.17
C ILE A 16 2.48 -8.50 -7.25
N ALA A 17 2.27 -9.76 -6.88
CA ALA A 17 2.40 -10.88 -7.79
C ALA A 17 1.36 -10.83 -8.92
N ALA A 18 0.12 -10.50 -8.59
CA ALA A 18 -0.97 -10.40 -9.57
C ALA A 18 -0.73 -9.32 -10.63
N ILE A 19 -0.01 -8.25 -10.30
CA ILE A 19 0.19 -7.11 -11.21
C ILE A 19 1.54 -7.20 -11.92
N LEU A 20 2.63 -7.52 -11.23
CA LEU A 20 3.97 -7.56 -11.82
C LEU A 20 4.24 -8.86 -12.60
N GLY A 21 3.64 -10.00 -12.19
CA GLY A 21 3.81 -11.29 -12.87
C GLY A 21 3.42 -11.24 -14.36
N PRO A 22 2.20 -10.79 -14.71
CA PRO A 22 1.79 -10.62 -16.10
C PRO A 22 2.65 -9.63 -16.90
N ALA A 23 3.32 -8.68 -16.23
CA ALA A 23 4.27 -7.74 -16.84
C ALA A 23 5.67 -8.35 -17.10
N GLY A 24 5.86 -9.65 -16.88
CA GLY A 24 7.12 -10.35 -17.13
C GLY A 24 8.16 -10.23 -16.01
N VAL A 25 7.74 -9.84 -14.81
CA VAL A 25 8.60 -9.82 -13.62
C VAL A 25 8.47 -11.15 -12.88
N GLU A 26 9.57 -11.86 -12.73
CA GLU A 26 9.67 -13.05 -11.88
C GLU A 26 9.89 -12.61 -10.44
N LEU A 27 8.98 -13.01 -9.55
CA LEU A 27 9.02 -12.62 -8.14
C LEU A 27 9.50 -13.78 -7.27
N GLU A 28 10.51 -13.53 -6.46
CA GLU A 28 10.98 -14.45 -5.43
C GLU A 28 10.46 -14.01 -4.06
N PRO A 29 10.09 -14.95 -3.20
CA PRO A 29 9.65 -14.61 -1.85
C PRO A 29 10.82 -14.07 -1.02
N ARG A 30 10.51 -13.24 -0.04
CA ARG A 30 11.46 -12.80 0.98
C ARG A 30 12.05 -14.01 1.71
N PRO A 31 13.40 -14.07 1.88
CA PRO A 31 14.01 -15.13 2.67
C PRO A 31 13.57 -15.06 4.14
N ALA A 32 13.17 -16.19 4.70
CA ALA A 32 12.75 -16.28 6.10
C ALA A 32 13.87 -15.95 7.11
N SER A 33 15.13 -16.01 6.67
CA SER A 33 16.30 -15.68 7.49
C SER A 33 16.53 -14.19 7.69
N VAL A 34 15.88 -13.34 6.91
CA VAL A 34 16.01 -11.88 7.05
C VAL A 34 14.98 -11.39 8.08
N PRO A 35 15.40 -10.74 9.17
CA PRO A 35 14.49 -10.23 10.20
C PRO A 35 13.58 -9.14 9.66
N ASP A 36 12.47 -8.89 10.36
CA ASP A 36 11.58 -7.78 9.99
C ASP A 36 12.30 -6.45 10.07
N VAL A 37 12.05 -5.62 9.07
CA VAL A 37 12.64 -4.29 8.97
C VAL A 37 11.80 -3.32 9.81
N VAL A 38 12.47 -2.55 10.65
CA VAL A 38 11.82 -1.47 11.41
C VAL A 38 11.45 -0.35 10.45
N GLU A 39 10.16 -0.05 10.34
CA GLU A 39 9.61 1.00 9.47
C GLU A 39 9.46 2.29 10.28
N ASP A 40 10.57 2.98 10.55
CA ASP A 40 10.64 4.19 11.37
C ASP A 40 10.87 5.49 10.58
N ALA A 41 10.83 5.42 9.25
CA ALA A 41 10.91 6.62 8.43
C ALA A 41 9.62 7.46 8.48
N ASP A 42 9.78 8.79 8.34
CA ASP A 42 8.66 9.74 8.35
C ASP A 42 7.86 9.77 7.02
N THR A 43 8.27 8.99 6.02
CA THR A 43 7.63 8.95 4.69
C THR A 43 7.45 7.54 4.17
N LEU A 44 6.43 7.34 3.32
CA LEU A 44 6.19 6.07 2.62
C LEU A 44 7.40 5.67 1.77
N ALA A 45 8.02 6.62 1.07
CA ALA A 45 9.23 6.37 0.28
C ALA A 45 10.39 5.91 1.16
N GLY A 46 10.55 6.49 2.34
CA GLY A 46 11.55 6.09 3.32
C GLY A 46 11.35 4.65 3.79
N ASN A 47 10.14 4.30 4.20
CA ASN A 47 9.82 2.94 4.64
C ASN A 47 9.94 1.89 3.50
N ALA A 48 9.49 2.21 2.29
CA ALA A 48 9.70 1.35 1.14
C ALA A 48 11.20 1.13 0.87
N ARG A 49 12.03 2.20 0.97
CA ARG A 49 13.48 2.12 0.81
C ARG A 49 14.12 1.25 1.89
N LEU A 50 13.79 1.44 3.17
CA LEU A 50 14.33 0.63 4.27
C LEU A 50 14.13 -0.86 4.00
N LYS A 51 12.92 -1.25 3.60
CA LYS A 51 12.59 -2.64 3.27
C LYS A 51 13.38 -3.16 2.05
N ALA A 52 13.39 -2.40 0.96
CA ALA A 52 14.06 -2.82 -0.27
C ALA A 52 15.57 -2.94 -0.10
N VAL A 53 16.21 -1.99 0.59
CA VAL A 53 17.66 -2.00 0.88
C VAL A 53 18.03 -3.22 1.72
N ALA A 54 17.31 -3.45 2.84
CA ALA A 54 17.59 -4.57 3.73
C ALA A 54 17.54 -5.93 3.01
N ILE A 55 16.56 -6.14 2.13
CA ILE A 55 16.47 -7.37 1.35
C ILE A 55 17.53 -7.43 0.26
N ALA A 56 17.74 -6.35 -0.52
CA ALA A 56 18.72 -6.34 -1.59
C ALA A 56 20.13 -6.63 -1.08
N GLU A 57 20.52 -6.06 0.05
CA GLU A 57 21.81 -6.29 0.70
C GLU A 57 21.95 -7.72 1.24
N ALA A 58 20.88 -8.25 1.87
CA ALA A 58 20.90 -9.59 2.44
C ALA A 58 21.03 -10.70 1.39
N VAL A 59 20.43 -10.50 0.20
CA VAL A 59 20.39 -11.55 -0.84
C VAL A 59 21.33 -11.28 -2.02
N GLY A 60 21.91 -10.09 -2.14
CA GLY A 60 22.75 -9.70 -3.28
C GLY A 60 21.99 -9.65 -4.61
N ALA A 61 20.68 -9.40 -4.58
CA ALA A 61 19.81 -9.35 -5.76
C ALA A 61 18.87 -8.14 -5.67
N ALA A 62 18.25 -7.78 -6.81
CA ALA A 62 17.28 -6.68 -6.83
C ALA A 62 16.05 -7.01 -6.00
N ALA A 63 15.60 -6.07 -5.18
CA ALA A 63 14.45 -6.23 -4.31
C ALA A 63 13.38 -5.16 -4.59
N VAL A 64 12.11 -5.56 -4.51
CA VAL A 64 10.95 -4.67 -4.61
C VAL A 64 10.23 -4.58 -3.27
N ALA A 65 9.96 -3.36 -2.84
CA ALA A 65 9.16 -3.05 -1.67
C ALA A 65 8.03 -2.09 -2.02
N ASP A 66 6.95 -2.13 -1.24
CA ASP A 66 5.95 -1.06 -1.21
C ASP A 66 5.74 -0.56 0.21
N ASP A 67 5.36 0.70 0.30
CA ASP A 67 4.74 1.23 1.51
C ASP A 67 3.48 2.01 1.16
N THR A 68 2.47 1.93 2.05
CA THR A 68 1.12 2.44 1.78
C THR A 68 0.58 3.19 2.98
N GLY A 69 0.03 4.37 2.73
CA GLY A 69 -0.67 5.19 3.71
C GLY A 69 -2.07 5.58 3.26
N LEU A 70 -3.00 5.59 4.21
CA LEU A 70 -4.30 6.23 4.09
C LEU A 70 -4.17 7.63 4.72
N GLU A 71 -4.48 8.66 3.95
CA GLU A 71 -4.50 10.04 4.40
C GLU A 71 -5.94 10.53 4.44
N VAL A 72 -6.40 11.04 5.60
CA VAL A 72 -7.76 11.54 5.79
C VAL A 72 -7.72 13.03 6.14
N ASP A 73 -8.35 13.86 5.33
CA ASP A 73 -8.25 15.32 5.41
C ASP A 73 -8.73 15.86 6.77
N ALA A 74 -9.86 15.36 7.27
CA ALA A 74 -10.41 15.74 8.57
C ALA A 74 -9.53 15.39 9.76
N LEU A 75 -8.57 14.49 9.57
CA LEU A 75 -7.60 14.08 10.59
C LEU A 75 -6.19 14.65 10.32
N GLY A 76 -6.09 15.68 9.46
CA GLY A 76 -4.81 16.31 9.13
C GLY A 76 -3.82 15.38 8.41
N GLY A 77 -4.34 14.43 7.64
CA GLY A 77 -3.55 13.43 6.92
C GLY A 77 -3.28 12.14 7.72
N ALA A 78 -3.71 12.05 8.98
CA ALA A 78 -3.63 10.78 9.70
C ALA A 78 -4.59 9.75 9.09
N PRO A 79 -4.26 8.43 9.19
CA PRO A 79 -3.09 7.81 9.82
C PRO A 79 -1.77 7.93 9.05
N GLY A 80 -1.77 8.20 7.73
CA GLY A 80 -0.57 8.39 6.91
C GLY A 80 0.39 7.19 6.98
N VAL A 81 1.66 7.41 7.26
CA VAL A 81 2.69 6.37 7.39
C VAL A 81 2.41 5.36 8.53
N ARG A 82 1.52 5.72 9.46
CA ARG A 82 1.12 4.85 10.57
C ARG A 82 -0.11 4.00 10.29
N SER A 83 -0.54 3.90 9.02
CA SER A 83 -1.78 3.21 8.65
C SER A 83 -1.87 1.77 9.16
N ALA A 84 -0.78 1.02 9.11
CA ALA A 84 -0.76 -0.37 9.58
C ALA A 84 -0.89 -0.52 11.11
N ARG A 85 -0.50 0.51 11.87
CA ARG A 85 -0.45 0.52 13.34
C ARG A 85 -1.20 1.70 13.96
N PHE A 86 -2.24 2.18 13.31
CA PHE A 86 -3.01 3.35 13.75
C PHE A 86 -3.64 3.14 15.12
N ALA A 87 -4.16 1.95 15.40
CA ALA A 87 -4.73 1.60 16.70
C ALA A 87 -3.71 1.03 17.71
N GLY A 88 -2.44 0.86 17.32
CA GLY A 88 -1.35 0.33 18.15
C GLY A 88 -0.47 -0.62 17.34
N GLU A 89 0.69 -1.00 17.92
CA GLU A 89 1.68 -1.84 17.22
C GLU A 89 1.13 -3.25 16.89
N ASP A 90 0.31 -3.82 17.75
CA ASP A 90 -0.30 -5.15 17.58
C ASP A 90 -1.74 -5.09 17.04
N ALA A 91 -2.15 -3.94 16.48
CA ALA A 91 -3.52 -3.74 16.03
C ALA A 91 -3.87 -4.60 14.81
N THR A 92 -5.05 -5.23 14.86
CA THR A 92 -5.64 -5.89 13.69
C THR A 92 -6.17 -4.88 12.68
N TYR A 93 -6.48 -5.33 11.46
CA TYR A 93 -7.15 -4.49 10.47
C TYR A 93 -8.49 -3.92 11.00
N ALA A 94 -9.24 -4.75 11.73
CA ALA A 94 -10.52 -4.34 12.33
C ALA A 94 -10.32 -3.25 13.39
N ASP A 95 -9.30 -3.35 14.23
CA ASP A 95 -8.98 -2.33 15.25
C ASP A 95 -8.63 -0.99 14.59
N ASN A 96 -7.83 -1.01 13.51
CA ASN A 96 -7.46 0.19 12.78
C ASN A 96 -8.68 0.85 12.12
N VAL A 97 -9.60 0.06 11.54
CA VAL A 97 -10.87 0.56 10.96
C VAL A 97 -11.75 1.15 12.07
N ALA A 98 -11.94 0.44 13.18
CA ALA A 98 -12.75 0.92 14.30
C ALA A 98 -12.21 2.24 14.86
N ARG A 99 -10.90 2.35 15.04
CA ARG A 99 -10.26 3.60 15.47
C ARG A 99 -10.47 4.73 14.48
N LEU A 100 -10.31 4.48 13.18
CA LEU A 100 -10.52 5.49 12.15
C LEU A 100 -11.94 6.06 12.19
N LEU A 101 -12.95 5.19 12.27
CA LEU A 101 -14.33 5.61 12.34
C LEU A 101 -14.64 6.42 13.61
N ALA A 102 -14.11 5.99 14.76
CA ALA A 102 -14.25 6.70 16.02
C ALA A 102 -13.59 8.10 16.00
N GLU A 103 -12.39 8.22 15.41
CA GLU A 103 -11.73 9.52 15.27
C GLU A 103 -12.51 10.48 14.34
N LEU A 104 -13.08 9.96 13.25
CA LEU A 104 -13.93 10.76 12.35
C LEU A 104 -15.22 11.22 13.04
N GLU A 105 -15.84 10.37 13.86
CA GLU A 105 -17.00 10.75 14.69
C GLU A 105 -16.60 11.82 15.72
N ARG A 106 -15.48 11.65 16.40
CA ARG A 106 -14.96 12.59 17.40
C ARG A 106 -14.73 13.99 16.83
N VAL A 107 -14.29 14.11 15.58
CA VAL A 107 -14.10 15.41 14.91
C VAL A 107 -15.36 15.91 14.20
N GLY A 108 -16.48 15.19 14.28
CA GLY A 108 -17.75 15.58 13.68
C GLY A 108 -17.80 15.47 12.16
N ALA A 109 -16.98 14.62 11.55
CA ALA A 109 -16.98 14.37 10.11
C ALA A 109 -18.12 13.42 9.75
N VAL A 110 -19.29 13.96 9.38
CA VAL A 110 -20.52 13.20 9.13
C VAL A 110 -20.96 13.18 7.65
N THR A 111 -20.38 14.03 6.81
CA THR A 111 -20.69 14.03 5.37
C THR A 111 -19.53 13.43 4.55
N THR A 112 -19.81 13.04 3.31
CA THR A 112 -18.81 12.51 2.38
C THR A 112 -17.67 13.51 2.16
N GLU A 113 -17.98 14.80 2.01
CA GLU A 113 -17.01 15.86 1.81
C GLU A 113 -16.08 16.03 3.02
N GLN A 114 -16.61 15.88 4.23
CA GLN A 114 -15.84 15.94 5.47
C GLN A 114 -14.97 14.70 5.67
N ARG A 115 -15.30 13.60 4.99
CA ARG A 115 -14.57 12.32 5.08
C ARG A 115 -13.65 12.07 3.88
N ARG A 116 -13.29 13.13 3.14
CA ARG A 116 -12.33 13.02 2.02
C ARG A 116 -11.03 12.40 2.49
N ALA A 117 -10.54 11.48 1.68
CA ALA A 117 -9.37 10.69 1.98
C ALA A 117 -8.69 10.24 0.67
N ARG A 118 -7.42 9.87 0.77
CA ARG A 118 -6.69 9.23 -0.32
C ARG A 118 -5.84 8.10 0.19
N PHE A 119 -5.71 7.07 -0.62
CA PHE A 119 -4.64 6.12 -0.46
C PHE A 119 -3.45 6.48 -1.35
N ARG A 120 -2.26 6.34 -0.79
CA ARG A 120 -1.00 6.47 -1.51
C ARG A 120 -0.13 5.23 -1.30
N THR A 121 0.51 4.78 -2.38
CA THR A 121 1.52 3.72 -2.33
C THR A 121 2.77 4.20 -3.04
N VAL A 122 3.91 4.03 -2.39
CA VAL A 122 5.21 4.11 -3.04
C VAL A 122 5.68 2.67 -3.27
N ALA A 123 5.99 2.33 -4.53
CA ALA A 123 6.66 1.09 -4.89
C ALA A 123 8.10 1.41 -5.32
N LEU A 124 9.08 0.70 -4.76
CA LEU A 124 10.49 0.96 -4.95
C LEU A 124 11.25 -0.34 -5.26
N VAL A 125 12.08 -0.29 -6.30
CA VAL A 125 13.09 -1.32 -6.58
C VAL A 125 14.46 -0.79 -6.18
N ARG A 126 15.22 -1.62 -5.47
CA ARG A 126 16.64 -1.40 -5.13
C ARG A 126 17.48 -2.46 -5.79
N TRP A 127 18.49 -2.07 -6.55
CA TRP A 127 19.49 -2.96 -7.14
C TRP A 127 20.72 -3.12 -6.25
N PRO A 128 21.50 -4.21 -6.41
CA PRO A 128 22.72 -4.44 -5.61
C PRO A 128 23.80 -3.38 -5.78
N ASP A 129 23.85 -2.72 -6.95
CA ASP A 129 24.78 -1.63 -7.24
C ASP A 129 24.40 -0.30 -6.59
N GLY A 130 23.28 -0.25 -5.91
CA GLY A 130 22.79 0.93 -5.24
C GLY A 130 21.79 1.77 -6.04
N ALA A 131 21.52 1.44 -7.30
CA ALA A 131 20.48 2.09 -8.09
C ALA A 131 19.09 1.88 -7.48
N GLU A 132 18.23 2.86 -7.65
CA GLU A 132 16.83 2.82 -7.17
C GLU A 132 15.87 3.31 -8.24
N LEU A 133 14.72 2.71 -8.29
CA LEU A 133 13.57 3.18 -9.06
C LEU A 133 12.37 3.25 -8.12
N ALA A 134 11.82 4.43 -7.92
CA ALA A 134 10.64 4.64 -7.08
C ALA A 134 9.52 5.27 -7.91
N VAL A 135 8.31 4.78 -7.72
CA VAL A 135 7.09 5.29 -8.33
C VAL A 135 5.99 5.41 -7.29
N GLU A 136 5.01 6.26 -7.56
CA GLU A 136 3.87 6.46 -6.67
C GLU A 136 2.56 6.21 -7.40
N GLY A 137 1.59 5.68 -6.67
CA GLY A 137 0.19 5.59 -7.10
C GLY A 137 -0.72 6.14 -6.02
N THR A 138 -1.65 7.00 -6.41
CA THR A 138 -2.63 7.62 -5.54
C THR A 138 -4.04 7.35 -6.05
N VAL A 139 -4.98 7.16 -5.14
CA VAL A 139 -6.42 7.12 -5.43
C VAL A 139 -7.16 8.01 -4.44
N GLU A 140 -7.94 8.92 -4.97
CA GLU A 140 -8.82 9.79 -4.20
C GLU A 140 -10.13 9.09 -3.88
N GLY A 141 -10.75 9.46 -2.76
CA GLY A 141 -12.01 8.90 -2.32
C GLY A 141 -12.48 9.51 -1.00
N HIS A 142 -13.24 8.73 -0.26
CA HIS A 142 -13.73 9.12 1.07
C HIS A 142 -13.90 7.90 1.96
N ILE A 143 -14.03 8.14 3.26
CA ILE A 143 -14.32 7.10 4.25
C ILE A 143 -15.82 6.97 4.44
N ALA A 144 -16.36 5.77 4.23
CA ALA A 144 -17.76 5.44 4.49
C ALA A 144 -18.12 5.62 5.99
N LEU A 145 -19.39 5.75 6.27
CA LEU A 145 -19.88 5.86 7.67
C LEU A 145 -19.70 4.54 8.44
N GLU A 146 -19.79 3.43 7.74
CA GLU A 146 -19.64 2.07 8.26
C GLU A 146 -18.93 1.17 7.27
N GLY A 147 -18.40 0.05 7.75
CA GLY A 147 -17.74 -0.93 6.90
C GLY A 147 -18.74 -1.70 6.04
N ARG A 148 -18.39 -1.92 4.75
CA ARG A 148 -19.16 -2.70 3.79
C ARG A 148 -18.25 -3.59 2.97
N GLY A 149 -18.74 -4.78 2.59
CA GLY A 149 -17.99 -5.80 1.86
C GLY A 149 -17.10 -6.66 2.77
N GLU A 150 -16.60 -7.76 2.22
CA GLU A 150 -15.87 -8.77 2.98
C GLU A 150 -14.51 -9.12 2.32
N ARG A 151 -14.16 -8.45 1.22
CA ARG A 151 -12.93 -8.73 0.46
C ARG A 151 -11.81 -7.77 0.84
N GLY A 152 -10.60 -8.09 0.37
CA GLY A 152 -9.44 -7.25 0.59
C GLY A 152 -8.92 -7.25 2.02
N PHE A 153 -8.25 -6.19 2.43
CA PHE A 153 -7.59 -6.07 3.74
C PHE A 153 -7.45 -4.60 4.17
N GLY A 154 -7.00 -4.40 5.40
CA GLY A 154 -6.77 -3.05 5.94
C GLY A 154 -8.05 -2.22 6.00
N TYR A 155 -8.05 -1.06 5.38
CA TYR A 155 -9.17 -0.12 5.35
C TYR A 155 -10.11 -0.32 4.15
N ASP A 156 -9.95 -1.40 3.37
CA ASP A 156 -10.81 -1.69 2.21
C ASP A 156 -12.32 -1.66 2.53
N PRO A 157 -12.79 -2.13 3.70
CA PRO A 157 -14.21 -2.08 4.04
C PRO A 157 -14.79 -0.67 4.16
N VAL A 158 -13.98 0.33 4.41
CA VAL A 158 -14.44 1.70 4.66
C VAL A 158 -13.98 2.72 3.61
N PHE A 159 -13.05 2.39 2.73
CA PHE A 159 -12.59 3.30 1.70
C PHE A 159 -13.42 3.15 0.41
N VAL A 160 -14.06 4.25 0.00
CA VAL A 160 -14.84 4.36 -1.24
C VAL A 160 -14.05 5.22 -2.22
N PRO A 161 -13.41 4.63 -3.25
CA PRO A 161 -12.71 5.42 -4.27
C PRO A 161 -13.72 6.20 -5.14
N ASP A 162 -13.32 7.37 -5.62
CA ASP A 162 -14.19 8.20 -6.46
C ASP A 162 -14.63 7.46 -7.73
N GLU A 163 -13.77 6.62 -8.29
CA GLU A 163 -14.04 5.78 -9.46
C GLU A 163 -14.86 4.52 -9.13
N GLY A 164 -15.13 4.27 -7.84
CA GLY A 164 -15.73 3.02 -7.33
C GLY A 164 -17.25 2.92 -7.49
N ARG A 165 -17.92 3.94 -8.05
CA ARG A 165 -19.39 3.99 -8.19
C ARG A 165 -20.11 3.78 -6.86
N GLY A 166 -19.58 4.36 -5.76
CA GLY A 166 -20.12 4.27 -4.42
C GLY A 166 -19.83 2.96 -3.68
N ARG A 167 -19.08 2.02 -4.29
CA ARG A 167 -18.63 0.78 -3.65
C ARG A 167 -17.32 1.00 -2.89
N THR A 168 -17.17 0.34 -1.75
CA THR A 168 -15.89 0.24 -1.06
C THR A 168 -14.94 -0.70 -1.80
N PHE A 169 -13.65 -0.65 -1.50
CA PHE A 169 -12.71 -1.64 -2.05
C PHE A 169 -13.09 -3.08 -1.67
N ALA A 170 -13.64 -3.30 -0.48
CA ALA A 170 -14.07 -4.62 -0.03
C ALA A 170 -15.34 -5.14 -0.74
N GLU A 171 -16.07 -4.30 -1.46
CA GLU A 171 -17.21 -4.67 -2.31
C GLU A 171 -16.79 -4.99 -3.75
N MET A 172 -15.53 -4.73 -4.13
CA MET A 172 -14.98 -4.98 -5.47
C MET A 172 -14.38 -6.39 -5.58
N SER A 173 -14.30 -6.92 -6.81
CA SER A 173 -13.40 -8.06 -7.06
C SER A 173 -11.93 -7.63 -6.97
N ALA A 174 -11.02 -8.61 -6.89
CA ALA A 174 -9.59 -8.30 -6.87
C ALA A 174 -9.17 -7.57 -8.15
N GLU A 175 -9.67 -8.00 -9.30
CA GLU A 175 -9.40 -7.42 -10.61
C GLU A 175 -9.90 -5.97 -10.68
N GLU A 176 -11.16 -5.72 -10.27
CA GLU A 176 -11.74 -4.38 -10.22
C GLU A 176 -10.92 -3.46 -9.31
N LYS A 177 -10.52 -3.95 -8.12
CA LYS A 177 -9.68 -3.20 -7.19
C LYS A 177 -8.31 -2.90 -7.78
N HIS A 178 -7.65 -3.88 -8.43
CA HIS A 178 -6.33 -3.69 -9.05
C HIS A 178 -6.37 -2.62 -10.15
N GLU A 179 -7.47 -2.48 -10.88
CA GLU A 179 -7.60 -1.44 -11.92
C GLU A 179 -7.57 -0.02 -11.34
N VAL A 180 -8.26 0.22 -10.25
CA VAL A 180 -8.48 1.59 -9.72
C VAL A 180 -7.60 1.94 -8.52
N SER A 181 -7.04 0.95 -7.79
CA SER A 181 -6.35 1.19 -6.52
C SER A 181 -5.00 1.89 -6.66
N HIS A 182 -4.59 2.53 -5.57
CA HIS A 182 -3.28 3.13 -5.37
C HIS A 182 -2.13 2.18 -5.69
N ARG A 183 -2.16 0.93 -5.13
CA ARG A 183 -1.13 -0.08 -5.39
C ARG A 183 -1.17 -0.55 -6.83
N GLY A 184 -2.35 -0.76 -7.40
CA GLY A 184 -2.49 -1.09 -8.81
C GLY A 184 -1.86 -0.04 -9.73
N ARG A 185 -2.06 1.24 -9.44
CA ARG A 185 -1.45 2.36 -10.18
C ARG A 185 0.07 2.39 -10.00
N ALA A 186 0.57 2.29 -8.77
CA ALA A 186 2.01 2.27 -8.49
C ALA A 186 2.71 1.10 -9.19
N LEU A 187 2.16 -0.11 -9.08
CA LEU A 187 2.81 -1.30 -9.66
C LEU A 187 2.76 -1.32 -11.19
N ARG A 188 1.69 -0.81 -11.81
CA ARG A 188 1.67 -0.65 -13.28
C ARG A 188 2.68 0.41 -13.75
N ALA A 189 2.81 1.52 -13.02
CA ALA A 189 3.84 2.52 -13.30
C ALA A 189 5.25 1.94 -13.12
N LEU A 190 5.46 1.12 -12.09
CA LEU A 190 6.72 0.41 -11.88
C LEU A 190 7.03 -0.54 -13.04
N ALA A 191 6.06 -1.37 -13.45
CA ALA A 191 6.23 -2.28 -14.57
C ALA A 191 6.60 -1.55 -15.87
N ALA A 192 5.92 -0.44 -16.16
CA ALA A 192 6.22 0.38 -17.35
C ALA A 192 7.63 0.98 -17.29
N ALA A 193 8.06 1.49 -16.15
CA ALA A 193 9.39 2.04 -15.96
C ALA A 193 10.50 0.96 -16.08
N LEU A 194 10.27 -0.22 -15.52
CA LEU A 194 11.18 -1.37 -15.64
C LEU A 194 11.32 -1.86 -17.10
N ALA A 195 10.23 -1.84 -17.87
CA ALA A 195 10.23 -2.22 -19.28
C ALA A 195 10.99 -1.22 -20.16
N SER A 196 11.03 0.07 -19.77
CA SER A 196 11.74 1.12 -20.51
C SER A 196 13.26 1.09 -20.32
N GLY A 197 13.74 0.28 -19.37
CA GLY A 197 15.17 0.25 -18.98
C GLY A 197 15.55 1.45 -18.09
N PRO A 198 16.68 1.37 -17.37
CA PRO A 198 17.22 2.54 -16.68
C PRO A 198 17.61 3.60 -17.72
N ALA A 199 17.21 4.85 -17.46
CA ALA A 199 17.59 6.01 -18.26
C ALA A 199 19.09 6.31 -18.11
#